data_7806045f4b2575df4addc2ad57af2b41
#
_entry.id   7806045f4b2575df4addc2ad57af2b41
#
_cell.length_a   1.000
_cell.length_b   1.000
_cell.length_c   1.000
_cell.angle_alpha   90.00
_cell.angle_beta   90.00
_cell.angle_gamma   90.00
#
_symmetry.space_group_name_H-M   'P 1'
#
loop_
_entity.id
_entity.type
_entity.pdbx_description
1 polymer ?
#
loop_
_entity_poly.entity_id
_entity_poly.type
_entity_poly.pdbx_seq_one_letter_code
_entity_poly.pdbx_strand_id
1 'polypeptide(L)'
;VMSSRGIPQIAAIMGPCVAGGAYLPIMSDEALIVEGEGSVFLAGSHLVRAAIGEVIDNESLGGAKVQSNISGVTDYVMKNDEECIAQIRSLVEKFGSNEKAGFDRSESKLPKYPTKEILGILPEDTLKPYDTYELISRIVDNSEIDEYKAGYGKTIITAYARIDGWAVGIVANQRSVVKTELGE
;
A
#
# COMPACT_ATOMS: atom_id res chain seq x y z
N VAL A 1 2.07 2.05 24.08
CA VAL A 1 3.44 2.36 24.59
C VAL A 1 4.44 2.40 23.44
N MET A 2 4.46 1.43 22.51
CA MET A 2 5.42 1.44 21.36
C MET A 2 5.15 2.60 20.42
N SER A 3 3.95 2.75 19.90
CA SER A 3 3.56 3.86 19.01
C SER A 3 3.81 5.23 19.64
N SER A 4 3.55 5.41 20.95
CA SER A 4 3.84 6.68 21.64
C SER A 4 5.33 7.01 21.77
N ARG A 5 6.20 6.06 21.43
CA ARG A 5 7.66 6.21 21.35
C ARG A 5 8.16 6.34 19.92
N GLY A 6 7.26 6.41 18.94
CA GLY A 6 7.62 6.48 17.53
C GLY A 6 8.18 5.17 16.96
N ILE A 7 7.90 4.03 17.61
CA ILE A 7 8.31 2.71 17.11
C ILE A 7 7.26 2.20 16.15
N PRO A 8 7.56 2.09 14.85
CA PRO A 8 6.61 1.62 13.86
C PRO A 8 6.24 0.15 14.11
N GLN A 9 4.98 -0.18 13.88
CA GLN A 9 4.43 -1.52 14.01
C GLN A 9 3.88 -1.95 12.65
N ILE A 10 4.42 -3.04 12.11
CA ILE A 10 4.00 -3.63 10.85
C ILE A 10 3.32 -4.96 11.14
N ALA A 11 2.15 -5.19 10.56
CA ALA A 11 1.47 -6.47 10.63
C ALA A 11 1.29 -7.09 9.24
N ALA A 12 1.47 -8.42 9.16
CA ALA A 12 1.21 -9.20 7.97
C ALA A 12 0.04 -10.16 8.20
N ILE A 13 -0.98 -10.06 7.38
CA ILE A 13 -2.18 -10.90 7.40
C ILE A 13 -1.95 -12.02 6.37
N MET A 14 -1.38 -13.13 6.84
CA MET A 14 -0.98 -14.30 6.05
C MET A 14 -1.93 -15.49 6.28
N GLY A 15 -3.12 -15.22 6.80
CA GLY A 15 -4.16 -16.18 7.13
C GLY A 15 -5.40 -15.50 7.71
N PRO A 16 -6.44 -16.26 8.10
CA PRO A 16 -7.66 -15.70 8.66
C PRO A 16 -7.43 -15.05 10.02
N CYS A 17 -7.74 -13.77 10.14
CA CYS A 17 -7.75 -13.01 11.39
C CYS A 17 -9.19 -12.74 11.81
N VAL A 18 -9.65 -13.40 12.88
CA VAL A 18 -11.04 -13.39 13.31
C VAL A 18 -11.20 -12.72 14.67
N ALA A 19 -12.26 -11.94 14.83
CA ALA A 19 -12.67 -11.31 16.09
C ALA A 19 -11.49 -10.51 16.73
N GLY A 20 -11.07 -10.87 17.94
CA GLY A 20 -9.95 -10.23 18.64
C GLY A 20 -8.62 -10.28 17.87
N GLY A 21 -8.39 -11.33 17.06
CA GLY A 21 -7.22 -11.44 16.19
C GLY A 21 -7.21 -10.41 15.05
N ALA A 22 -8.37 -9.92 14.65
CA ALA A 22 -8.49 -8.89 13.62
C ALA A 22 -8.00 -7.51 14.11
N TYR A 23 -8.06 -7.23 15.39
CA TYR A 23 -7.61 -5.95 15.95
C TYR A 23 -6.10 -5.75 15.86
N LEU A 24 -5.32 -6.83 15.95
CA LEU A 24 -3.86 -6.73 15.93
C LEU A 24 -3.33 -6.07 14.65
N PRO A 25 -3.66 -6.56 13.44
CA PRO A 25 -3.20 -5.91 12.21
C PRO A 25 -3.81 -4.53 11.99
N ILE A 26 -5.11 -4.35 12.31
CA ILE A 26 -5.81 -3.08 12.06
C ILE A 26 -5.30 -1.95 12.97
N MET A 27 -4.79 -2.27 14.15
CA MET A 27 -4.23 -1.29 15.07
C MET A 27 -2.72 -1.07 14.87
N SER A 28 -2.10 -1.75 13.92
CA SER A 28 -0.71 -1.51 13.52
C SER A 28 -0.59 -0.26 12.65
N ASP A 29 0.61 0.28 12.52
CA ASP A 29 0.85 1.48 11.70
C ASP A 29 0.78 1.15 10.20
N GLU A 30 1.20 -0.08 9.83
CA GLU A 30 1.16 -0.61 8.46
C GLU A 30 0.61 -2.03 8.49
N ALA A 31 -0.35 -2.34 7.61
CA ALA A 31 -0.97 -3.66 7.49
C ALA A 31 -0.88 -4.21 6.07
N LEU A 32 -0.21 -5.35 5.92
CA LEU A 32 -0.11 -6.09 4.66
C LEU A 32 -1.09 -7.26 4.67
N ILE A 33 -1.66 -7.61 3.52
CA ILE A 33 -2.54 -8.78 3.38
C ILE A 33 -2.14 -9.61 2.17
N VAL A 34 -2.11 -10.94 2.34
CA VAL A 34 -1.82 -11.90 1.26
C VAL A 34 -3.11 -12.27 0.55
N GLU A 35 -3.14 -12.10 -0.77
CA GLU A 35 -4.29 -12.39 -1.61
C GLU A 35 -4.65 -13.88 -1.59
N GLY A 36 -5.94 -14.19 -1.42
CA GLY A 36 -6.46 -15.56 -1.40
C GLY A 36 -6.19 -16.34 -0.10
N GLU A 37 -5.32 -15.86 0.79
CA GLU A 37 -4.98 -16.51 2.06
C GLU A 37 -5.35 -15.63 3.26
N GLY A 38 -4.96 -14.35 3.23
CA GLY A 38 -5.24 -13.39 4.27
C GLY A 38 -6.69 -12.93 4.26
N SER A 39 -7.31 -12.88 5.43
CA SER A 39 -8.64 -12.29 5.58
C SER A 39 -8.84 -11.69 6.98
N VAL A 40 -9.65 -10.63 7.06
CA VAL A 40 -9.92 -9.93 8.31
C VAL A 40 -11.42 -9.69 8.44
N PHE A 41 -12.02 -10.17 9.50
CA PHE A 41 -13.42 -9.96 9.81
C PHE A 41 -13.73 -10.18 11.30
N LEU A 42 -14.77 -9.55 11.80
CA LEU A 42 -15.22 -9.76 13.19
C LEU A 42 -15.88 -11.13 13.38
N ALA A 43 -16.70 -11.54 12.40
CA ALA A 43 -17.39 -12.83 12.37
C ALA A 43 -17.12 -13.52 11.04
N GLY A 44 -16.61 -14.74 11.07
CA GLY A 44 -16.35 -15.53 9.86
C GLY A 44 -17.64 -16.00 9.18
N SER A 45 -17.54 -16.47 7.94
CA SER A 45 -18.67 -16.88 7.08
C SER A 45 -19.63 -17.86 7.73
N HIS A 46 -19.13 -18.79 8.54
CA HIS A 46 -19.99 -19.73 9.28
C HIS A 46 -20.89 -19.06 10.31
N LEU A 47 -20.35 -18.06 11.01
CA LEU A 47 -21.12 -17.33 12.01
C LEU A 47 -22.14 -16.37 11.36
N VAL A 48 -21.77 -15.74 10.25
CA VAL A 48 -22.67 -14.93 9.41
C VAL A 48 -23.86 -15.77 8.95
N ARG A 49 -23.59 -16.96 8.42
CA ARG A 49 -24.64 -17.90 8.00
C ARG A 49 -25.56 -18.32 9.16
N ALA A 50 -24.97 -18.59 10.32
CA ALA A 50 -25.76 -18.98 11.50
C ALA A 50 -26.62 -17.82 12.05
N ALA A 51 -26.14 -16.59 11.99
CA ALA A 51 -26.81 -15.43 12.57
C ALA A 51 -27.90 -14.85 11.67
N ILE A 52 -27.65 -14.73 10.37
CA ILE A 52 -28.54 -14.03 9.43
C ILE A 52 -28.90 -14.88 8.19
N GLY A 53 -28.43 -16.13 8.10
CA GLY A 53 -28.72 -17.04 6.99
C GLY A 53 -27.98 -16.76 5.69
N GLU A 54 -27.15 -15.72 5.65
CA GLU A 54 -26.38 -15.34 4.45
C GLU A 54 -25.25 -16.32 4.18
N VAL A 55 -25.11 -16.75 2.92
CA VAL A 55 -24.03 -17.62 2.47
C VAL A 55 -22.99 -16.77 1.74
N ILE A 56 -21.88 -16.51 2.39
CA ILE A 56 -20.76 -15.75 1.86
C ILE A 56 -19.45 -16.50 2.15
N ASP A 57 -18.50 -16.47 1.23
CA ASP A 57 -17.14 -16.99 1.48
C ASP A 57 -16.27 -15.98 2.21
N ASN A 58 -15.15 -16.44 2.78
CA ASN A 58 -14.26 -15.58 3.56
C ASN A 58 -13.57 -14.50 2.71
N GLU A 59 -13.25 -14.79 1.44
CA GLU A 59 -12.62 -13.82 0.55
C GLU A 59 -13.57 -12.66 0.23
N SER A 60 -14.83 -12.97 -0.10
CA SER A 60 -15.89 -11.97 -0.33
C SER A 60 -16.28 -11.21 0.93
N LEU A 61 -16.14 -11.84 2.11
CA LEU A 61 -16.48 -11.22 3.40
C LEU A 61 -15.41 -10.24 3.87
N GLY A 62 -14.14 -10.59 3.76
CA GLY A 62 -13.06 -9.79 4.32
C GLY A 62 -11.67 -10.16 3.79
N GLY A 63 -11.59 -10.65 2.55
CA GLY A 63 -10.32 -10.95 1.88
C GLY A 63 -9.59 -9.70 1.40
N ALA A 64 -8.45 -9.91 0.74
CA ALA A 64 -7.53 -8.85 0.36
C ALA A 64 -8.19 -7.75 -0.47
N LYS A 65 -8.98 -8.10 -1.49
CA LYS A 65 -9.67 -7.12 -2.35
C LYS A 65 -10.67 -6.25 -1.58
N VAL A 66 -11.41 -6.85 -0.66
CA VAL A 66 -12.39 -6.12 0.17
C VAL A 66 -11.67 -5.16 1.09
N GLN A 67 -10.65 -5.63 1.81
CA GLN A 67 -9.98 -4.85 2.83
C GLN A 67 -9.04 -3.78 2.28
N SER A 68 -8.49 -3.96 1.10
CA SER A 68 -7.61 -2.97 0.49
C SER A 68 -8.33 -1.98 -0.43
N ASN A 69 -9.29 -2.45 -1.27
CA ASN A 69 -9.86 -1.62 -2.33
C ASN A 69 -11.20 -0.98 -1.93
N ILE A 70 -11.97 -1.63 -1.05
CA ILE A 70 -13.31 -1.18 -0.66
C ILE A 70 -13.27 -0.50 0.70
N SER A 71 -12.79 -1.17 1.73
CA SER A 71 -12.73 -0.61 3.08
C SER A 71 -11.50 0.26 3.33
N GLY A 72 -10.40 0.02 2.61
CA GLY A 72 -9.13 0.73 2.81
C GLY A 72 -8.46 0.42 4.15
N VAL A 73 -8.83 -0.69 4.79
CA VAL A 73 -8.31 -1.07 6.12
C VAL A 73 -6.90 -1.61 6.04
N THR A 74 -6.56 -2.34 4.98
CA THR A 74 -5.19 -2.82 4.74
C THR A 74 -4.46 -1.93 3.73
N ASP A 75 -3.15 -1.84 3.88
CA ASP A 75 -2.31 -0.86 3.19
C ASP A 75 -1.65 -1.44 1.94
N TYR A 76 -1.24 -2.71 2.00
CA TYR A 76 -0.54 -3.40 0.91
C TYR A 76 -1.17 -4.76 0.63
N VAL A 77 -1.32 -5.11 -0.65
CA VAL A 77 -1.76 -6.43 -1.10
C VAL A 77 -0.58 -7.17 -1.69
N MET A 78 -0.30 -8.35 -1.17
CA MET A 78 0.80 -9.22 -1.61
C MET A 78 0.25 -10.49 -2.24
N LYS A 79 0.91 -11.02 -3.27
CA LYS A 79 0.44 -12.21 -3.98
C LYS A 79 0.69 -13.51 -3.21
N ASN A 80 1.71 -13.50 -2.36
CA ASN A 80 2.14 -14.68 -1.59
C ASN A 80 2.97 -14.23 -0.37
N ASP A 81 3.32 -15.19 0.48
CA ASP A 81 4.08 -14.99 1.70
C ASP A 81 5.48 -14.44 1.44
N GLU A 82 6.16 -14.90 0.38
CA GLU A 82 7.50 -14.46 0.02
C GLU A 82 7.51 -12.98 -0.36
N GLU A 83 6.55 -12.53 -1.20
CA GLU A 83 6.39 -11.11 -1.53
C GLU A 83 6.05 -10.29 -0.28
N CYS A 84 5.21 -10.82 0.61
CA CYS A 84 4.84 -10.15 1.85
C CYS A 84 6.07 -9.90 2.74
N ILE A 85 6.92 -10.91 2.92
CA ILE A 85 8.16 -10.79 3.69
C ILE A 85 9.14 -9.81 3.02
N ALA A 86 9.23 -9.86 1.69
CA ALA A 86 10.09 -8.94 0.94
C ALA A 86 9.61 -7.49 1.10
N GLN A 87 8.30 -7.25 1.04
CA GLN A 87 7.71 -5.93 1.25
C GLN A 87 7.96 -5.40 2.67
N ILE A 88 7.81 -6.24 3.71
CA ILE A 88 8.14 -5.86 5.08
C ILE A 88 9.60 -5.41 5.19
N ARG A 89 10.52 -6.12 4.57
CA ARG A 89 11.95 -5.75 4.58
C ARG A 89 12.19 -4.41 3.87
N SER A 90 11.49 -4.17 2.76
CA SER A 90 11.55 -2.90 2.04
C SER A 90 11.05 -1.73 2.89
N LEU A 91 9.93 -1.91 3.60
CA LEU A 91 9.39 -0.90 4.51
C LEU A 91 10.34 -0.61 5.68
N VAL A 92 10.82 -1.65 6.34
CA VAL A 92 11.79 -1.52 7.46
C VAL A 92 13.06 -0.82 7.01
N GLU A 93 13.56 -1.11 5.80
CA GLU A 93 14.72 -0.44 5.23
C GLU A 93 14.49 1.07 5.07
N LYS A 94 13.28 1.48 4.71
CA LYS A 94 12.91 2.89 4.51
C LYS A 94 12.57 3.65 5.80
N PHE A 95 12.19 2.95 6.86
CA PHE A 95 11.98 3.60 8.16
C PHE A 95 13.29 4.06 8.83
N GLY A 96 14.41 3.47 8.44
CA GLY A 96 15.73 3.83 8.94
C GLY A 96 15.96 3.55 10.42
N SER A 97 17.13 3.92 10.92
CA SER A 97 17.44 3.90 12.35
C SER A 97 17.07 5.24 12.98
N ASN A 98 16.06 5.27 13.81
CA ASN A 98 15.39 6.46 14.31
C ASN A 98 16.12 7.16 15.49
N GLU A 99 17.42 7.04 15.58
CA GLU A 99 18.21 7.74 16.59
C GLU A 99 18.52 9.18 16.17
N LYS A 100 17.58 10.08 16.37
CA LYS A 100 17.69 11.53 16.16
C LYS A 100 17.63 11.91 14.68
N ALA A 101 16.43 12.22 14.16
CA ALA A 101 16.21 12.99 12.92
C ALA A 101 17.42 13.03 11.96
N GLY A 102 18.16 11.95 11.89
CA GLY A 102 19.31 11.77 11.04
C GLY A 102 18.79 11.51 9.65
N PHE A 103 19.41 12.11 8.71
CA PHE A 103 19.11 11.93 7.32
C PHE A 103 19.51 10.50 6.93
N ASP A 104 18.52 9.64 6.73
CA ASP A 104 18.77 8.29 6.22
C ASP A 104 19.07 8.37 4.72
N ARG A 105 20.35 8.26 4.38
CA ARG A 105 20.83 8.25 3.00
C ARG A 105 21.57 6.95 2.71
N SER A 106 21.06 6.19 1.76
CA SER A 106 21.74 5.04 1.19
C SER A 106 22.57 5.44 -0.03
N GLU A 107 23.24 4.48 -0.65
CA GLU A 107 23.93 4.69 -1.93
C GLU A 107 22.91 5.14 -3.00
N SER A 108 23.20 6.25 -3.67
CA SER A 108 22.36 6.78 -4.75
C SER A 108 22.32 5.82 -5.93
N LYS A 109 21.13 5.62 -6.48
CA LYS A 109 20.90 4.80 -7.66
C LYS A 109 20.16 5.62 -8.73
N LEU A 110 20.56 5.46 -9.96
CA LEU A 110 19.87 6.15 -11.06
C LEU A 110 18.49 5.51 -11.30
N PRO A 111 17.49 6.32 -11.70
CA PRO A 111 16.25 5.79 -12.24
C PRO A 111 16.52 4.86 -13.44
N LYS A 112 15.69 3.82 -13.61
CA LYS A 112 15.75 2.92 -14.79
C LYS A 112 15.43 3.65 -16.09
N TYR A 113 14.61 4.70 -16.00
CA TYR A 113 14.21 5.53 -17.14
C TYR A 113 14.92 6.89 -17.09
N PRO A 114 15.41 7.41 -18.24
CA PRO A 114 16.13 8.68 -18.28
C PRO A 114 15.26 9.87 -17.83
N THR A 115 15.72 10.65 -16.87
CA THR A 115 14.99 11.82 -16.34
C THR A 115 14.65 12.85 -17.43
N LYS A 116 15.46 12.98 -18.49
CA LYS A 116 15.20 13.87 -19.63
C LYS A 116 13.90 13.54 -20.39
N GLU A 117 13.36 12.33 -20.26
CA GLU A 117 12.10 11.92 -20.88
C GLU A 117 10.86 12.56 -20.23
N ILE A 118 10.99 13.16 -19.05
CA ILE A 118 9.90 13.86 -18.36
C ILE A 118 9.23 14.90 -19.27
N LEU A 119 10.00 15.60 -20.08
CA LEU A 119 9.47 16.60 -21.00
C LEU A 119 8.54 16.00 -22.08
N GLY A 120 8.70 14.71 -22.40
CA GLY A 120 7.81 14.02 -23.34
C GLY A 120 6.56 13.42 -22.71
N ILE A 121 6.45 13.36 -21.38
CA ILE A 121 5.30 12.82 -20.66
C ILE A 121 4.21 13.87 -20.50
N LEU A 122 4.61 15.12 -20.24
CA LEU A 122 3.66 16.22 -20.04
C LEU A 122 3.04 16.63 -21.38
N PRO A 123 1.70 16.58 -21.50
CA PRO A 123 1.04 17.02 -22.72
C PRO A 123 1.14 18.56 -22.87
N GLU A 124 1.24 19.05 -24.11
CA GLU A 124 1.18 20.49 -24.41
C GLU A 124 -0.13 21.12 -23.93
N ASP A 125 -1.21 20.38 -24.06
CA ASP A 125 -2.52 20.78 -23.56
C ASP A 125 -2.64 20.38 -22.07
N THR A 126 -2.60 21.35 -21.18
CA THR A 126 -2.69 21.16 -19.72
C THR A 126 -4.01 20.58 -19.22
N LEU A 127 -5.05 20.53 -20.07
CA LEU A 127 -6.33 19.89 -19.76
C LEU A 127 -6.26 18.36 -19.92
N LYS A 128 -5.32 17.86 -20.71
CA LYS A 128 -5.15 16.42 -20.90
C LYS A 128 -4.51 15.77 -19.68
N PRO A 129 -5.02 14.62 -19.26
CA PRO A 129 -4.39 13.85 -18.19
C PRO A 129 -3.07 13.23 -18.68
N TYR A 130 -2.16 13.06 -17.76
CA TYR A 130 -0.93 12.26 -17.92
C TYR A 130 -0.81 11.28 -16.77
N ASP A 131 -0.03 10.22 -16.97
CA ASP A 131 0.22 9.23 -15.92
C ASP A 131 1.34 9.73 -14.99
N THR A 132 0.99 9.98 -13.73
CA THR A 132 1.96 10.47 -12.73
C THR A 132 2.99 9.40 -12.34
N TYR A 133 2.68 8.11 -12.47
CA TYR A 133 3.68 7.04 -12.26
C TYR A 133 4.84 7.15 -13.25
N GLU A 134 4.57 7.58 -14.48
CA GLU A 134 5.62 7.82 -15.47
C GLU A 134 6.59 8.94 -15.04
N LEU A 135 6.08 9.99 -14.38
CA LEU A 135 6.92 11.04 -13.82
C LEU A 135 7.75 10.50 -12.63
N ILE A 136 7.08 9.85 -11.69
CA ILE A 136 7.72 9.32 -10.48
C ILE A 136 8.83 8.33 -10.87
N SER A 137 8.59 7.44 -11.81
CA SER A 137 9.55 6.43 -12.25
C SER A 137 10.85 7.01 -12.86
N ARG A 138 10.85 8.28 -13.26
CA ARG A 138 12.03 8.99 -13.80
C ARG A 138 12.73 9.86 -12.78
N ILE A 139 12.22 9.88 -11.54
CA ILE A 139 12.76 10.71 -10.45
C ILE A 139 13.35 9.84 -9.35
N VAL A 140 12.67 8.74 -9.00
CA VAL A 140 13.05 7.91 -7.87
C VAL A 140 14.11 6.88 -8.23
N ASP A 141 14.95 6.54 -7.27
CA ASP A 141 16.01 5.56 -7.40
C ASP A 141 15.47 4.21 -7.86
N ASN A 142 16.15 3.56 -8.81
CA ASN A 142 15.73 2.31 -9.46
C ASN A 142 14.33 2.35 -10.10
N SER A 143 13.65 3.49 -10.15
CA SER A 143 12.23 3.61 -10.54
C SER A 143 11.29 2.76 -9.66
N GLU A 144 11.63 2.60 -8.39
CA GLU A 144 10.93 1.74 -7.43
C GLU A 144 10.25 2.55 -6.34
N ILE A 145 8.99 2.23 -6.07
CA ILE A 145 8.19 2.82 -4.99
C ILE A 145 7.51 1.72 -4.18
N ASP A 146 7.28 1.98 -2.89
CA ASP A 146 6.37 1.21 -2.05
C ASP A 146 5.09 2.02 -1.92
N GLU A 147 4.13 1.73 -2.80
CA GLU A 147 2.89 2.48 -2.84
C GLU A 147 1.96 2.08 -1.70
N TYR A 148 1.61 3.06 -0.88
CA TYR A 148 0.66 2.91 0.22
C TYR A 148 -0.77 3.00 -0.30
N LYS A 149 -1.60 1.99 -0.02
CA LYS A 149 -3.01 1.91 -0.42
C LYS A 149 -3.26 2.05 -1.94
N ALA A 150 -2.44 1.41 -2.77
CA ALA A 150 -2.53 1.45 -4.23
C ALA A 150 -3.94 1.12 -4.79
N GLY A 151 -4.70 0.28 -4.09
CA GLY A 151 -6.07 -0.10 -4.46
C GLY A 151 -7.16 0.89 -4.05
N TYR A 152 -6.86 1.82 -3.13
CA TYR A 152 -7.84 2.71 -2.52
C TYR A 152 -7.53 4.17 -2.82
N GLY A 153 -8.56 4.94 -3.22
CA GLY A 153 -8.38 6.37 -3.50
C GLY A 153 -7.46 6.66 -4.69
N LYS A 154 -7.59 5.95 -5.79
CA LYS A 154 -6.71 5.93 -6.98
C LYS A 154 -6.47 7.28 -7.68
N THR A 155 -7.04 8.37 -7.20
CA THR A 155 -6.79 9.74 -7.68
C THR A 155 -5.62 10.42 -6.98
N ILE A 156 -5.05 9.77 -5.97
CA ILE A 156 -3.85 10.20 -5.24
C ILE A 156 -2.89 9.02 -5.16
N ILE A 157 -1.63 9.25 -5.47
CA ILE A 157 -0.54 8.31 -5.24
C ILE A 157 0.14 8.71 -3.95
N THR A 158 0.24 7.77 -3.02
CA THR A 158 1.01 7.91 -1.79
C THR A 158 2.03 6.79 -1.71
N ALA A 159 3.30 7.11 -1.51
CA ALA A 159 4.34 6.10 -1.57
C ALA A 159 5.56 6.45 -0.72
N TYR A 160 6.32 5.43 -0.31
CA TYR A 160 7.70 5.57 0.12
C TYR A 160 8.63 5.29 -1.05
N ALA A 161 9.72 6.04 -1.14
CA ALA A 161 10.73 5.88 -2.19
C ALA A 161 12.10 6.37 -1.71
N ARG A 162 13.09 6.28 -2.60
CA ARG A 162 14.37 6.99 -2.45
C ARG A 162 14.61 7.91 -3.64
N ILE A 163 15.20 9.07 -3.36
CA ILE A 163 15.67 10.01 -4.38
C ILE A 163 17.12 10.38 -4.01
N ASP A 164 18.06 10.06 -4.88
CA ASP A 164 19.50 10.23 -4.62
C ASP A 164 19.93 9.59 -3.27
N GLY A 165 19.38 8.42 -3.00
CA GLY A 165 19.59 7.67 -1.76
C GLY A 165 18.81 8.17 -0.54
N TRP A 166 18.17 9.34 -0.59
CA TRP A 166 17.37 9.87 0.51
C TRP A 166 16.01 9.20 0.59
N ALA A 167 15.63 8.71 1.78
CA ALA A 167 14.28 8.22 2.01
C ALA A 167 13.28 9.38 1.96
N VAL A 168 12.22 9.23 1.16
CA VAL A 168 11.21 10.26 0.92
C VAL A 168 9.80 9.67 0.96
N GLY A 169 8.84 10.47 1.41
CA GLY A 169 7.41 10.22 1.20
C GLY A 169 6.94 10.99 -0.04
N ILE A 170 6.19 10.32 -0.91
CA ILE A 170 5.61 10.91 -2.11
C ILE A 170 4.11 11.03 -1.93
N VAL A 171 3.58 12.22 -2.21
CA VAL A 171 2.14 12.46 -2.36
C VAL A 171 1.93 13.19 -3.67
N ALA A 172 1.22 12.56 -4.60
CA ALA A 172 1.02 13.09 -5.93
C ALA A 172 -0.42 12.89 -6.42
N ASN A 173 -0.92 13.83 -7.20
CA ASN A 173 -2.21 13.68 -7.86
C ASN A 173 -2.12 12.72 -9.03
N GLN A 174 -3.11 11.85 -9.17
CA GLN A 174 -3.30 11.01 -10.36
C GLN A 174 -4.66 11.34 -10.99
N ARG A 175 -4.67 11.79 -12.23
CA ARG A 175 -5.89 12.02 -12.98
C ARG A 175 -6.42 10.73 -13.57
N SER A 176 -7.04 9.89 -12.74
CA SER A 176 -7.75 8.70 -13.18
C SER A 176 -9.25 8.84 -12.98
N VAL A 177 -10.03 8.29 -13.91
CA VAL A 177 -11.49 8.16 -13.73
C VAL A 177 -11.71 6.84 -13.01
N VAL A 178 -12.12 6.92 -11.75
CA VAL A 178 -12.52 5.75 -10.97
C VAL A 178 -14.01 5.54 -11.19
N LYS A 179 -14.37 4.47 -11.91
CA LYS A 179 -15.77 4.03 -12.02
C LYS A 179 -16.05 3.08 -10.87
N THR A 180 -17.08 3.37 -10.08
CA THR A 180 -17.62 2.39 -9.13
C THR A 180 -18.37 1.30 -9.90
N GLU A 181 -18.45 0.09 -9.33
CA GLU A 181 -19.24 -1.01 -9.93
C GLU A 181 -20.75 -0.66 -10.04
N LEU A 182 -21.18 0.40 -9.37
CA LEU A 182 -22.56 0.93 -9.40
C LEU A 182 -22.83 1.95 -10.54
N GLY A 183 -21.85 2.22 -11.37
CA GLY A 183 -22.06 2.95 -12.65
C GLY A 183 -22.30 4.46 -12.53
N GLU A 184 -21.92 5.09 -11.44
CA GLU A 184 -21.92 6.56 -11.29
C GLU A 184 -20.51 7.14 -11.35
#